data_48466eec8687c59f9d0b1e8b78651aa0
#
_entry.id   48466eec8687c59f9d0b1e8b78651aa0
#
_cell.length_a   1.000
_cell.length_b   1.000
_cell.length_c   1.000
_cell.angle_alpha   90.00
_cell.angle_beta   90.00
_cell.angle_gamma   90.00
#
_symmetry.space_group_name_H-M   'P 1'
#
loop_
_entity.id
_entity.type
_entity.pdbx_description
1 polymer ?
#
loop_
_entity_poly.entity_id
_entity_poly.type
_entity_poly.pdbx_seq_one_letter_code
_entity_poly.pdbx_strand_id
1 'polypeptide(L)'
;MNTSTTDPYQLAAEAAAELALRTGVERHDVAIVLGSGWAEAADGLGDIVADVALADLPGFPAPTVLGHRNLARSVAVGNKAVLVLGGRAHLYEGHPVTTVVHGVRTAIAAGCQTIILTNAAGGLNPAWPVGQPVLLSDQLNLTGDSPMAGPAPSGDLPIRFVDLTEAYSQRLRDLARQVDDSLPEGIYAGLLGGAFETPAEVRMIGNWGADLVGMSTVLETIAARHLGAEVLGISLVTNAAAGTSDELVDHEDVLHAAAEAGPRIVALLRGVLELL
;
A
#
# COMPACT_ATOMS: atom_id res chain seq x y z
N MET A 1 5.05 -28.77 20.14
CA MET A 1 5.29 -29.05 18.71
C MET A 1 5.98 -27.83 18.15
N ASN A 2 7.25 -27.99 17.79
CA ASN A 2 8.07 -26.89 17.26
C ASN A 2 7.74 -26.77 15.76
N THR A 3 6.70 -26.01 15.41
CA THR A 3 6.52 -25.60 14.03
C THR A 3 7.62 -24.56 13.78
N SER A 4 8.65 -24.93 13.05
CA SER A 4 9.64 -23.99 12.51
C SER A 4 8.88 -22.97 11.66
N THR A 5 8.48 -21.86 12.28
CA THR A 5 7.96 -20.73 11.52
C THR A 5 9.14 -20.15 10.75
N THR A 6 9.10 -20.25 9.43
CA THR A 6 10.11 -19.63 8.56
C THR A 6 10.25 -18.16 8.93
N ASP A 7 11.47 -17.67 9.06
CA ASP A 7 11.74 -16.24 9.33
C ASP A 7 11.12 -15.40 8.22
N PRO A 8 10.20 -14.46 8.53
CA PRO A 8 9.51 -13.69 7.53
C PRO A 8 10.43 -12.79 6.67
N TYR A 9 11.60 -12.45 7.16
CA TYR A 9 12.60 -11.70 6.39
C TYR A 9 13.35 -12.61 5.42
N GLN A 10 13.70 -13.83 5.85
CA GLN A 10 14.28 -14.84 4.98
C GLN A 10 13.30 -15.21 3.86
N LEU A 11 12.03 -15.42 4.18
CA LEU A 11 10.99 -15.75 3.21
C LEU A 11 10.83 -14.62 2.16
N ALA A 12 10.92 -13.35 2.58
CA ALA A 12 10.89 -12.22 1.68
C ALA A 12 12.13 -12.16 0.77
N ALA A 13 13.31 -12.52 1.27
CA ALA A 13 14.53 -12.62 0.46
C ALA A 13 14.44 -13.75 -0.57
N GLU A 14 13.87 -14.89 -0.20
CA GLU A 14 13.61 -16.01 -1.13
C GLU A 14 12.62 -15.59 -2.24
N ALA A 15 11.55 -14.85 -1.88
CA ALA A 15 10.60 -14.31 -2.84
C ALA A 15 11.25 -13.30 -3.81
N ALA A 16 12.12 -12.43 -3.31
CA ALA A 16 12.85 -11.47 -4.13
C ALA A 16 13.83 -12.16 -5.10
N ALA A 17 14.51 -13.22 -4.66
CA ALA A 17 15.39 -14.02 -5.51
C ALA A 17 14.61 -14.74 -6.63
N GLU A 18 13.46 -15.32 -6.31
CA GLU A 18 12.59 -15.97 -7.29
C GLU A 18 12.00 -14.94 -8.28
N LEU A 19 11.63 -13.76 -7.79
CA LEU A 19 11.19 -12.65 -8.65
C LEU A 19 12.28 -12.25 -9.64
N ALA A 20 13.52 -12.06 -9.19
CA ALA A 20 14.65 -11.71 -10.05
C ALA A 20 14.90 -12.79 -11.11
N LEU A 21 14.84 -14.08 -10.72
CA LEU A 21 15.01 -15.21 -11.65
C LEU A 21 13.93 -15.19 -12.74
N ARG A 22 12.67 -14.96 -12.39
CA ARG A 22 11.54 -15.01 -13.32
C ARG A 22 11.42 -13.79 -14.21
N THR A 23 11.77 -12.61 -13.70
CA THR A 23 11.66 -11.37 -14.46
C THR A 23 12.92 -11.04 -15.25
N GLY A 24 14.07 -11.62 -14.89
CA GLY A 24 15.38 -11.21 -15.39
C GLY A 24 15.85 -9.84 -14.87
N VAL A 25 15.14 -9.24 -13.91
CA VAL A 25 15.47 -7.96 -13.30
C VAL A 25 16.04 -8.23 -11.91
N GLU A 26 17.36 -8.07 -11.78
CA GLU A 26 18.08 -8.38 -10.53
C GLU A 26 17.70 -7.44 -9.38
N ARG A 27 17.39 -6.19 -9.69
CA ARG A 27 17.09 -5.15 -8.70
C ARG A 27 16.02 -4.20 -9.21
N HIS A 28 15.13 -3.79 -8.31
CA HIS A 28 14.14 -2.73 -8.54
C HIS A 28 14.46 -1.51 -7.66
N ASP A 29 14.17 -0.31 -8.15
CA ASP A 29 14.44 0.95 -7.46
C ASP A 29 13.25 1.41 -6.62
N VAL A 30 12.05 1.22 -7.15
CA VAL A 30 10.78 1.65 -6.57
C VAL A 30 9.79 0.51 -6.58
N ALA A 31 8.99 0.36 -5.54
CA ALA A 31 7.82 -0.51 -5.58
C ALA A 31 6.53 0.30 -5.44
N ILE A 32 5.51 -0.13 -6.16
CA ILE A 32 4.14 0.36 -6.05
C ILE A 32 3.24 -0.79 -5.63
N VAL A 33 2.54 -0.64 -4.50
CA VAL A 33 1.51 -1.59 -4.08
C VAL A 33 0.16 -1.01 -4.45
N LEU A 34 -0.52 -1.65 -5.39
CA LEU A 34 -1.82 -1.21 -5.88
C LEU A 34 -2.94 -1.71 -4.98
N GLY A 35 -3.79 -0.78 -4.53
CA GLY A 35 -5.00 -1.06 -3.77
C GLY A 35 -6.19 -1.43 -4.66
N SER A 36 -7.35 -1.66 -4.03
CA SER A 36 -8.61 -1.93 -4.72
C SER A 36 -8.95 -0.81 -5.71
N GLY A 37 -9.32 -1.19 -6.93
CA GLY A 37 -9.66 -0.27 -8.01
C GLY A 37 -8.46 0.37 -8.75
N TRP A 38 -7.22 0.13 -8.31
CA TRP A 38 -6.02 0.70 -8.95
C TRP A 38 -5.36 -0.24 -9.98
N ALA A 39 -5.92 -1.43 -10.22
CA ALA A 39 -5.29 -2.45 -11.05
C ALA A 39 -4.97 -2.01 -12.48
N GLU A 40 -5.80 -1.13 -13.06
CA GLU A 40 -5.60 -0.59 -14.40
C GLU A 40 -4.43 0.39 -14.48
N ALA A 41 -4.05 1.02 -13.36
CA ALA A 41 -2.91 1.92 -13.32
C ALA A 41 -1.59 1.21 -13.71
N ALA A 42 -1.48 -0.09 -13.43
CA ALA A 42 -0.30 -0.87 -13.79
C ALA A 42 0.04 -0.88 -15.28
N ASP A 43 -0.95 -0.71 -16.16
CA ASP A 43 -0.76 -0.76 -17.62
C ASP A 43 -0.24 0.57 -18.20
N GLY A 44 -0.44 1.67 -17.47
CA GLY A 44 -0.08 3.02 -17.94
C GLY A 44 1.25 3.56 -17.40
N LEU A 45 1.99 2.81 -16.57
CA LEU A 45 3.16 3.35 -15.86
C LEU A 45 4.41 3.43 -16.74
N GLY A 46 4.63 2.48 -17.64
CA GLY A 46 5.83 2.40 -18.48
C GLY A 46 5.86 1.10 -19.30
N ASP A 47 7.06 0.73 -19.78
CA ASP A 47 7.24 -0.47 -20.59
C ASP A 47 7.26 -1.73 -19.70
N ILE A 48 6.33 -2.66 -19.96
CA ILE A 48 6.25 -3.92 -19.21
C ILE A 48 7.43 -4.82 -19.61
N VAL A 49 8.24 -5.18 -18.62
CA VAL A 49 9.38 -6.09 -18.80
C VAL A 49 8.95 -7.54 -18.59
N ALA A 50 8.24 -7.82 -17.48
CA ALA A 50 7.78 -9.16 -17.16
C ALA A 50 6.63 -9.14 -16.15
N ASP A 51 5.79 -10.17 -16.19
CA ASP A 51 4.72 -10.44 -15.22
C ASP A 51 4.96 -11.79 -14.56
N VAL A 52 4.80 -11.85 -13.23
CA VAL A 52 4.88 -13.07 -12.42
C VAL A 52 3.64 -13.15 -11.54
N ALA A 53 2.96 -14.29 -11.50
CA ALA A 53 1.85 -14.47 -10.57
C ALA A 53 2.36 -14.42 -9.13
N LEU A 54 1.73 -13.62 -8.27
CA LEU A 54 2.14 -13.51 -6.85
C LEU A 54 2.10 -14.87 -6.14
N ALA A 55 1.11 -15.71 -6.46
CA ALA A 55 1.00 -17.06 -5.90
C ALA A 55 2.16 -18.00 -6.25
N ASP A 56 2.95 -17.67 -7.26
CA ASP A 56 4.15 -18.43 -7.66
C ASP A 56 5.40 -18.01 -6.88
N LEU A 57 5.33 -16.91 -6.12
CA LEU A 57 6.43 -16.42 -5.30
C LEU A 57 6.33 -16.96 -3.87
N PRO A 58 7.45 -17.35 -3.24
CA PRO A 58 7.46 -17.83 -1.87
C PRO A 58 6.74 -16.87 -0.90
N GLY A 59 5.86 -17.39 -0.06
CA GLY A 59 5.18 -16.66 1.01
C GLY A 59 3.98 -15.79 0.61
N PHE A 60 3.72 -15.63 -0.68
CA PHE A 60 2.49 -14.93 -1.12
C PHE A 60 1.28 -15.87 -1.06
N PRO A 61 0.15 -15.41 -0.50
CA PRO A 61 -1.08 -16.20 -0.46
C PRO A 61 -1.71 -16.32 -1.85
N ALA A 62 -2.56 -17.33 -2.02
CA ALA A 62 -3.45 -17.40 -3.17
C ALA A 62 -4.42 -16.20 -3.17
N PRO A 63 -4.82 -15.68 -4.35
CA PRO A 63 -5.74 -14.54 -4.43
C PRO A 63 -7.11 -14.88 -3.85
N THR A 64 -7.66 -13.99 -3.03
CA THR A 64 -8.99 -14.13 -2.43
C THR A 64 -9.89 -12.93 -2.70
N VAL A 65 -9.34 -11.75 -2.99
CA VAL A 65 -10.10 -10.51 -3.23
C VAL A 65 -10.31 -10.28 -4.72
N LEU A 66 -11.58 -10.05 -5.11
CA LEU A 66 -11.95 -9.67 -6.47
C LEU A 66 -11.40 -8.27 -6.81
N GLY A 67 -10.97 -8.08 -8.07
CA GLY A 67 -10.45 -6.79 -8.55
C GLY A 67 -8.93 -6.62 -8.42
N HIS A 68 -8.21 -7.58 -7.80
CA HIS A 68 -6.75 -7.63 -7.81
C HIS A 68 -6.25 -8.49 -8.96
N ARG A 69 -5.23 -8.02 -9.69
CA ARG A 69 -4.59 -8.82 -10.76
C ARG A 69 -3.69 -9.92 -10.22
N ASN A 70 -3.30 -9.85 -8.95
CA ASN A 70 -2.41 -10.79 -8.26
C ASN A 70 -1.12 -11.09 -9.03
N LEU A 71 -0.53 -10.05 -9.59
CA LEU A 71 0.71 -10.09 -10.34
C LEU A 71 1.77 -9.22 -9.67
N ALA A 72 3.00 -9.69 -9.69
CA ALA A 72 4.20 -8.88 -9.56
C ALA A 72 4.66 -8.53 -10.98
N ARG A 73 4.65 -7.25 -11.32
CA ARG A 73 5.02 -6.75 -12.64
C ARG A 73 6.29 -5.93 -12.54
N SER A 74 7.29 -6.26 -13.35
CA SER A 74 8.45 -5.41 -13.58
C SER A 74 8.17 -4.45 -14.73
N VAL A 75 8.35 -3.14 -14.49
CA VAL A 75 8.11 -2.07 -15.45
C VAL A 75 9.35 -1.21 -15.57
N ALA A 76 9.74 -0.87 -16.79
CA ALA A 76 10.79 0.12 -17.04
C ALA A 76 10.16 1.52 -17.18
N VAL A 77 10.63 2.48 -16.38
CA VAL A 77 10.22 3.89 -16.43
C VAL A 77 11.48 4.75 -16.52
N GLY A 78 11.80 5.22 -17.72
CA GLY A 78 13.09 5.88 -17.97
C GLY A 78 14.26 4.93 -17.67
N ASN A 79 15.10 5.29 -16.71
CA ASN A 79 16.25 4.49 -16.27
C ASN A 79 15.95 3.67 -14.99
N LYS A 80 14.70 3.65 -14.51
CA LYS A 80 14.31 2.96 -13.27
C LYS A 80 13.62 1.64 -13.56
N ALA A 81 13.92 0.64 -12.74
CA ALA A 81 13.18 -0.60 -12.65
C ALA A 81 12.13 -0.47 -11.53
N VAL A 82 10.87 -0.55 -11.89
CA VAL A 82 9.74 -0.40 -10.97
C VAL A 82 9.05 -1.76 -10.77
N LEU A 83 8.87 -2.15 -9.52
CA LEU A 83 8.09 -3.32 -9.14
C LEU A 83 6.66 -2.90 -8.82
N VAL A 84 5.69 -3.38 -9.57
CA VAL A 84 4.27 -3.17 -9.31
C VAL A 84 3.66 -4.43 -8.72
N LEU A 85 3.19 -4.35 -7.48
CA LEU A 85 2.44 -5.42 -6.82
C LEU A 85 0.94 -5.17 -7.05
N GLY A 86 0.33 -5.92 -7.95
CA GLY A 86 -1.07 -5.81 -8.37
C GLY A 86 -2.05 -6.57 -7.45
N GLY A 87 -1.67 -6.78 -6.19
CA GLY A 87 -2.47 -7.46 -5.17
C GLY A 87 -1.93 -7.19 -3.78
N ARG A 88 -2.80 -7.35 -2.78
CA ARG A 88 -2.50 -7.12 -1.37
C ARG A 88 -3.26 -8.11 -0.51
N ALA A 89 -2.62 -8.62 0.55
CA ALA A 89 -3.27 -9.39 1.60
C ALA A 89 -3.79 -8.45 2.70
N HIS A 90 -4.94 -8.77 3.29
CA HIS A 90 -5.54 -7.97 4.34
C HIS A 90 -5.75 -8.78 5.63
N LEU A 91 -5.80 -8.11 6.77
CA LEU A 91 -6.08 -8.76 8.06
C LEU A 91 -7.47 -9.39 8.10
N TYR A 92 -8.48 -8.75 7.49
CA TYR A 92 -9.85 -9.27 7.47
C TYR A 92 -10.01 -10.58 6.68
N GLU A 93 -9.04 -10.95 5.85
CA GLU A 93 -8.97 -12.24 5.17
C GLU A 93 -8.50 -13.37 6.10
N GLY A 94 -8.13 -13.04 7.35
CA GLY A 94 -7.59 -13.97 8.33
C GLY A 94 -6.08 -14.22 8.21
N HIS A 95 -5.39 -13.43 7.39
CA HIS A 95 -3.94 -13.53 7.25
C HIS A 95 -3.23 -12.95 8.47
N PRO A 96 -2.14 -13.58 8.94
CA PRO A 96 -1.28 -12.98 9.97
C PRO A 96 -0.59 -11.73 9.42
N VAL A 97 -0.23 -10.80 10.30
CA VAL A 97 0.44 -9.54 9.94
C VAL A 97 1.71 -9.77 9.12
N THR A 98 2.43 -10.87 9.34
CA THR A 98 3.64 -11.23 8.58
C THR A 98 3.35 -11.44 7.10
N THR A 99 2.19 -12.00 6.76
CA THR A 99 1.71 -12.17 5.37
C THR A 99 1.25 -10.83 4.79
N VAL A 100 0.53 -10.02 5.56
CA VAL A 100 0.05 -8.69 5.11
C VAL A 100 1.20 -7.81 4.66
N VAL A 101 2.31 -7.80 5.38
CA VAL A 101 3.49 -6.96 5.06
C VAL A 101 4.53 -7.67 4.18
N HIS A 102 4.27 -8.91 3.76
CA HIS A 102 5.23 -9.72 3.01
C HIS A 102 5.60 -9.08 1.67
N GLY A 103 4.64 -8.52 0.94
CA GLY A 103 4.87 -7.85 -0.33
C GLY A 103 5.86 -6.68 -0.23
N VAL A 104 5.70 -5.85 0.80
CA VAL A 104 6.61 -4.72 1.06
C VAL A 104 8.02 -5.21 1.46
N ARG A 105 8.10 -6.24 2.31
CA ARG A 105 9.39 -6.85 2.67
C ARG A 105 10.09 -7.44 1.45
N THR A 106 9.36 -8.12 0.58
CA THR A 106 9.87 -8.68 -0.68
C THR A 106 10.37 -7.57 -1.62
N ALA A 107 9.62 -6.48 -1.75
CA ALA A 107 10.02 -5.33 -2.57
C ALA A 107 11.35 -4.72 -2.09
N ILE A 108 11.51 -4.55 -0.78
CA ILE A 108 12.75 -4.02 -0.20
C ILE A 108 13.90 -5.02 -0.37
N ALA A 109 13.66 -6.32 -0.18
CA ALA A 109 14.65 -7.37 -0.44
C ALA A 109 15.05 -7.40 -1.94
N ALA A 110 14.14 -7.06 -2.87
CA ALA A 110 14.42 -6.89 -4.30
C ALA A 110 15.16 -5.58 -4.63
N GLY A 111 15.49 -4.75 -3.62
CA GLY A 111 16.32 -3.55 -3.77
C GLY A 111 15.57 -2.22 -3.71
N CYS A 112 14.23 -2.22 -3.61
CA CYS A 112 13.45 -0.98 -3.58
C CYS A 112 13.76 -0.15 -2.33
N GLN A 113 14.08 1.13 -2.55
CA GLN A 113 14.32 2.10 -1.48
C GLN A 113 13.12 3.04 -1.30
N THR A 114 12.23 3.10 -2.26
CA THR A 114 10.99 3.87 -2.24
C THR A 114 9.81 2.94 -2.41
N ILE A 115 8.84 3.05 -1.50
CA ILE A 115 7.59 2.29 -1.53
C ILE A 115 6.42 3.26 -1.70
N ILE A 116 5.66 3.10 -2.77
CA ILE A 116 4.42 3.84 -3.01
C ILE A 116 3.26 2.92 -2.65
N LEU A 117 2.50 3.30 -1.63
CA LEU A 117 1.32 2.56 -1.18
C LEU A 117 0.06 3.29 -1.65
N THR A 118 -0.77 2.62 -2.42
CA THR A 118 -2.06 3.17 -2.84
C THR A 118 -3.20 2.41 -2.18
N ASN A 119 -4.32 3.07 -1.94
CA ASN A 119 -5.51 2.45 -1.37
C ASN A 119 -6.78 3.19 -1.80
N ALA A 120 -7.93 2.53 -1.63
CA ALA A 120 -9.24 3.14 -1.57
C ALA A 120 -9.54 3.49 -0.11
N ALA A 121 -10.19 4.62 0.15
CA ALA A 121 -10.50 5.09 1.49
C ALA A 121 -11.87 5.76 1.57
N GLY A 122 -12.56 5.57 2.70
CA GLY A 122 -13.70 6.37 3.09
C GLY A 122 -13.25 7.76 3.53
N GLY A 123 -13.83 8.81 2.96
CA GLY A 123 -13.53 10.20 3.30
C GLY A 123 -14.31 10.66 4.51
N LEU A 124 -13.61 11.14 5.55
CA LEU A 124 -14.22 11.83 6.70
C LEU A 124 -14.29 13.33 6.46
N ASN A 125 -13.35 13.87 5.67
CA ASN A 125 -13.28 15.29 5.37
C ASN A 125 -14.27 15.66 4.26
N PRO A 126 -15.32 16.45 4.54
CA PRO A 126 -16.36 16.76 3.56
C PRO A 126 -15.89 17.67 2.40
N ALA A 127 -14.70 18.24 2.50
CA ALA A 127 -14.11 19.03 1.43
C ALA A 127 -13.51 18.16 0.30
N TRP A 128 -13.38 16.85 0.51
CA TRP A 128 -12.79 15.93 -0.47
C TRP A 128 -13.87 15.07 -1.12
N PRO A 129 -14.22 15.37 -2.37
CA PRO A 129 -15.23 14.58 -3.08
C PRO A 129 -14.71 13.19 -3.44
N VAL A 130 -15.62 12.28 -3.75
CA VAL A 130 -15.31 11.00 -4.38
C VAL A 130 -14.48 11.23 -5.64
N GLY A 131 -13.43 10.43 -5.84
CA GLY A 131 -12.46 10.59 -6.91
C GLY A 131 -11.26 11.50 -6.56
N GLN A 132 -11.21 12.08 -5.35
CA GLN A 132 -10.10 12.93 -4.91
C GLN A 132 -8.91 12.07 -4.43
N PRO A 133 -7.73 12.13 -5.08
CA PRO A 133 -6.48 11.60 -4.51
C PRO A 133 -6.00 12.48 -3.36
N VAL A 134 -5.54 11.86 -2.28
CA VAL A 134 -5.06 12.52 -1.07
C VAL A 134 -3.71 11.92 -0.69
N LEU A 135 -2.71 12.75 -0.42
CA LEU A 135 -1.42 12.33 0.09
C LEU A 135 -1.53 12.01 1.59
N LEU A 136 -0.96 10.91 2.02
CA LEU A 136 -0.90 10.59 3.44
C LEU A 136 0.26 11.33 4.10
N SER A 137 -0.05 12.15 5.10
CA SER A 137 0.94 12.85 5.92
C SER A 137 1.28 12.08 7.20
N ASP A 138 0.29 11.34 7.74
CA ASP A 138 0.41 10.55 8.97
C ASP A 138 -0.65 9.43 9.01
N GLN A 139 -0.62 8.61 10.06
CA GLN A 139 -1.55 7.49 10.22
C GLN A 139 -1.95 7.24 11.67
N LEU A 140 -3.14 6.66 11.84
CA LEU A 140 -3.58 6.01 13.08
C LEU A 140 -3.66 4.49 12.83
N ASN A 141 -2.82 3.71 13.51
CA ASN A 141 -2.92 2.25 13.46
C ASN A 141 -3.95 1.76 14.49
N LEU A 142 -5.15 1.50 14.02
CA LEU A 142 -6.27 0.98 14.82
C LEU A 142 -6.59 -0.49 14.50
N THR A 143 -5.67 -1.19 13.82
CA THR A 143 -5.85 -2.61 13.43
C THR A 143 -5.79 -3.56 14.61
N GLY A 144 -5.19 -3.14 15.74
CA GLY A 144 -4.90 -4.01 16.88
C GLY A 144 -3.66 -4.89 16.69
N ASP A 145 -2.92 -4.73 15.58
CA ASP A 145 -1.74 -5.55 15.24
C ASP A 145 -0.53 -4.68 14.86
N SER A 146 0.65 -5.30 14.83
CA SER A 146 1.90 -4.65 14.45
C SER A 146 2.88 -5.65 13.84
N PRO A 147 3.53 -5.31 12.70
CA PRO A 147 4.57 -6.15 12.11
C PRO A 147 5.84 -6.23 12.97
N MET A 148 5.94 -5.42 14.04
CA MET A 148 7.03 -5.43 15.01
C MET A 148 6.75 -6.31 16.22
N ALA A 149 5.54 -6.88 16.35
CA ALA A 149 5.20 -7.84 17.39
C ALA A 149 5.84 -9.22 17.13
N GLY A 150 6.17 -9.96 18.20
CA GLY A 150 6.74 -11.30 18.08
C GLY A 150 8.23 -11.37 18.35
N PRO A 151 8.97 -12.37 17.81
CA PRO A 151 10.40 -12.50 17.97
C PRO A 151 11.17 -11.26 17.48
N ALA A 152 12.29 -10.93 18.13
CA ALA A 152 13.13 -9.84 17.67
C ALA A 152 13.72 -10.17 16.29
N PRO A 153 13.85 -9.19 15.38
CA PRO A 153 14.65 -9.36 14.19
C PRO A 153 16.07 -9.82 14.53
N SER A 154 16.66 -10.64 13.69
CA SER A 154 17.98 -11.24 13.92
C SER A 154 18.97 -10.83 12.83
N GLY A 155 20.26 -11.09 13.07
CA GLY A 155 21.33 -10.74 12.12
C GLY A 155 21.52 -9.24 11.97
N ASP A 156 21.74 -8.78 10.74
CA ASP A 156 21.98 -7.38 10.39
C ASP A 156 20.70 -6.54 10.24
N LEU A 157 19.53 -7.10 10.59
CA LEU A 157 18.27 -6.38 10.53
C LEU A 157 18.20 -5.29 11.60
N PRO A 158 17.52 -4.15 11.31
CA PRO A 158 17.30 -3.11 12.30
C PRO A 158 16.55 -3.62 13.53
N ILE A 159 16.75 -2.98 14.67
CA ILE A 159 15.99 -3.27 15.89
C ILE A 159 14.51 -2.96 15.68
N ARG A 160 13.62 -3.64 16.44
CA ARG A 160 12.16 -3.52 16.28
C ARG A 160 11.55 -2.14 16.59
N PHE A 161 12.28 -1.25 17.25
CA PHE A 161 11.78 0.08 17.63
C PHE A 161 12.01 1.06 16.49
N VAL A 162 11.05 1.11 15.57
CA VAL A 162 11.12 1.98 14.38
C VAL A 162 10.60 3.38 14.72
N ASP A 163 11.34 4.39 14.28
CA ASP A 163 10.88 5.78 14.33
C ASP A 163 9.88 6.04 13.19
N LEU A 164 8.68 6.47 13.55
CA LEU A 164 7.59 6.82 12.65
C LEU A 164 7.24 8.31 12.67
N THR A 165 8.12 9.16 13.22
CA THR A 165 7.92 10.62 13.23
C THR A 165 7.69 11.16 11.81
N GLU A 166 8.32 10.55 10.83
CA GLU A 166 8.09 10.79 9.41
C GLU A 166 7.70 9.46 8.73
N ALA A 167 6.53 8.93 9.09
CA ALA A 167 6.04 7.67 8.54
C ALA A 167 5.91 7.72 7.01
N TYR A 168 5.44 8.86 6.48
CA TYR A 168 5.34 9.18 5.06
C TYR A 168 6.29 10.30 4.72
N SER A 169 7.18 10.08 3.74
CA SER A 169 8.26 11.01 3.37
C SER A 169 7.74 12.36 2.88
N GLN A 170 8.14 13.46 3.55
CA GLN A 170 7.84 14.82 3.10
C GLN A 170 8.41 15.06 1.69
N ARG A 171 9.63 14.60 1.43
CA ARG A 171 10.27 14.71 0.12
C ARG A 171 9.42 14.10 -0.99
N LEU A 172 8.86 12.92 -0.76
CA LEU A 172 8.02 12.24 -1.76
C LEU A 172 6.67 12.94 -1.95
N ARG A 173 6.07 13.48 -0.87
CA ARG A 173 4.85 14.29 -0.97
C ARG A 173 5.10 15.57 -1.76
N ASP A 174 6.25 16.22 -1.57
CA ASP A 174 6.63 17.42 -2.32
C ASP A 174 6.83 17.11 -3.81
N LEU A 175 7.38 15.95 -4.16
CA LEU A 175 7.46 15.49 -5.55
C LEU A 175 6.06 15.25 -6.15
N ALA A 176 5.16 14.61 -5.40
CA ALA A 176 3.79 14.39 -5.86
C ALA A 176 3.05 15.72 -6.13
N ARG A 177 3.27 16.74 -5.30
CA ARG A 177 2.72 18.08 -5.51
C ARG A 177 3.34 18.85 -6.67
N GLN A 178 4.57 18.53 -7.07
CA GLN A 178 5.13 19.07 -8.30
C GLN A 178 4.43 18.51 -9.54
N VAL A 179 3.85 17.31 -9.45
CA VAL A 179 3.04 16.70 -10.51
C VAL A 179 1.60 17.24 -10.50
N ASP A 180 1.01 17.35 -9.32
CA ASP A 180 -0.37 17.85 -9.12
C ASP A 180 -0.42 18.68 -7.82
N ASP A 181 -0.40 20.01 -7.97
CA ASP A 181 -0.37 20.96 -6.85
C ASP A 181 -1.72 21.06 -6.10
N SER A 182 -2.77 20.47 -6.66
CA SER A 182 -4.10 20.40 -6.04
C SER A 182 -4.24 19.27 -5.01
N LEU A 183 -3.23 18.40 -4.82
CA LEU A 183 -3.28 17.29 -3.89
C LEU A 183 -3.32 17.76 -2.44
N PRO A 184 -4.41 17.47 -1.70
CA PRO A 184 -4.44 17.70 -0.26
C PRO A 184 -3.62 16.65 0.49
N GLU A 185 -3.32 16.93 1.75
CA GLU A 185 -2.74 15.96 2.69
C GLU A 185 -3.73 15.62 3.79
N GLY A 186 -3.69 14.37 4.26
CA GLY A 186 -4.56 13.90 5.33
C GLY A 186 -3.96 12.77 6.14
N ILE A 187 -4.60 12.49 7.26
CA ILE A 187 -4.27 11.42 8.20
C ILE A 187 -5.17 10.23 7.92
N TYR A 188 -4.56 9.05 7.74
CA TYR A 188 -5.26 7.81 7.44
C TYR A 188 -5.40 6.93 8.68
N ALA A 189 -6.63 6.53 9.02
CA ALA A 189 -6.91 5.52 10.03
C ALA A 189 -7.00 4.13 9.39
N GLY A 190 -6.09 3.23 9.77
CA GLY A 190 -6.13 1.84 9.34
C GLY A 190 -6.82 0.96 10.38
N LEU A 191 -7.88 0.25 9.97
CA LEU A 191 -8.66 -0.67 10.79
C LEU A 191 -8.49 -2.12 10.34
N LEU A 192 -8.92 -3.05 11.17
CA LEU A 192 -8.93 -4.48 10.87
C LEU A 192 -9.80 -4.78 9.63
N GLY A 193 -11.00 -4.23 9.59
CA GLY A 193 -11.94 -4.38 8.49
C GLY A 193 -12.73 -5.65 8.48
N GLY A 194 -13.21 -5.95 7.28
CA GLY A 194 -14.28 -6.87 6.94
C GLY A 194 -15.64 -6.17 7.02
N ALA A 195 -15.91 -5.41 8.06
CA ALA A 195 -17.07 -4.52 8.16
C ALA A 195 -16.62 -3.05 7.94
N PHE A 196 -17.45 -2.27 7.28
CA PHE A 196 -17.31 -0.82 7.29
C PHE A 196 -17.68 -0.29 8.69
N GLU A 197 -17.18 0.90 8.98
CA GLU A 197 -17.36 1.55 10.27
C GLU A 197 -18.81 1.97 10.50
N THR A 198 -19.24 1.98 11.76
CA THR A 198 -20.50 2.60 12.15
C THR A 198 -20.35 4.13 12.17
N PRO A 199 -21.45 4.92 12.06
CA PRO A 199 -21.39 6.37 12.22
C PRO A 199 -20.77 6.85 13.55
N ALA A 200 -20.86 6.03 14.61
CA ALA A 200 -20.24 6.35 15.90
C ALA A 200 -18.72 6.19 15.86
N GLU A 201 -18.22 5.13 15.22
CA GLU A 201 -16.79 4.90 15.01
C GLU A 201 -16.19 5.97 14.09
N VAL A 202 -16.88 6.35 13.00
CA VAL A 202 -16.44 7.44 12.11
C VAL A 202 -16.27 8.75 12.88
N ARG A 203 -17.26 9.12 13.72
CA ARG A 203 -17.14 10.33 14.57
C ARG A 203 -15.98 10.23 15.56
N MET A 204 -15.76 9.06 16.16
CA MET A 204 -14.63 8.82 17.08
C MET A 204 -13.30 9.01 16.37
N ILE A 205 -13.12 8.37 15.23
CA ILE A 205 -11.90 8.43 14.41
C ILE A 205 -11.62 9.85 13.93
N GLY A 206 -12.64 10.57 13.47
CA GLY A 206 -12.55 12.00 13.10
C GLY A 206 -12.15 12.88 14.27
N ASN A 207 -12.67 12.64 15.48
CA ASN A 207 -12.26 13.36 16.69
C ASN A 207 -10.80 13.08 17.09
N TRP A 208 -10.22 11.97 16.67
CA TRP A 208 -8.79 11.65 16.84
C TRP A 208 -7.90 12.27 15.75
N GLY A 209 -8.50 12.96 14.79
CA GLY A 209 -7.81 13.73 13.76
C GLY A 209 -7.61 13.01 12.45
N ALA A 210 -8.27 11.86 12.22
CA ALA A 210 -8.21 11.21 10.91
C ALA A 210 -9.14 11.91 9.90
N ASP A 211 -8.67 11.98 8.66
CA ASP A 211 -9.39 12.49 7.50
C ASP A 211 -9.91 11.37 6.58
N LEU A 212 -9.29 10.20 6.69
CA LEU A 212 -9.52 9.02 5.84
C LEU A 212 -9.56 7.76 6.68
N VAL A 213 -10.33 6.77 6.22
CA VAL A 213 -10.40 5.46 6.87
C VAL A 213 -10.33 4.33 5.84
N GLY A 214 -9.66 3.23 6.21
CA GLY A 214 -9.60 2.02 5.39
C GLY A 214 -8.93 0.86 6.11
N MET A 215 -8.63 -0.22 5.38
CA MET A 215 -8.32 -1.53 5.96
C MET A 215 -6.94 -2.06 5.51
N SER A 216 -5.98 -1.16 5.21
CA SER A 216 -4.66 -1.52 4.67
C SER A 216 -3.59 -0.50 5.10
N THR A 217 -2.47 -0.49 4.41
CA THR A 217 -1.45 0.59 4.36
C THR A 217 -0.63 0.79 5.64
N VAL A 218 -1.26 0.94 6.81
CA VAL A 218 -0.54 1.31 8.06
C VAL A 218 0.50 0.30 8.48
N LEU A 219 0.21 -1.00 8.36
CA LEU A 219 1.15 -2.07 8.72
C LEU A 219 2.29 -2.18 7.70
N GLU A 220 1.98 -1.98 6.42
CA GLU A 220 2.96 -1.96 5.34
C GLU A 220 3.92 -0.78 5.50
N THR A 221 3.40 0.39 5.85
CA THR A 221 4.19 1.58 6.18
C THR A 221 5.16 1.30 7.34
N ILE A 222 4.68 0.70 8.43
CA ILE A 222 5.53 0.33 9.57
C ILE A 222 6.65 -0.63 9.12
N ALA A 223 6.31 -1.65 8.32
CA ALA A 223 7.30 -2.62 7.84
C ALA A 223 8.32 -2.00 6.88
N ALA A 224 7.89 -1.08 6.00
CA ALA A 224 8.76 -0.35 5.09
C ALA A 224 9.75 0.54 5.85
N ARG A 225 9.24 1.34 6.78
CA ARG A 225 10.05 2.25 7.61
C ARG A 225 11.03 1.49 8.51
N HIS A 226 10.63 0.33 9.04
CA HIS A 226 11.54 -0.53 9.79
C HIS A 226 12.77 -0.96 8.98
N LEU A 227 12.61 -1.23 7.70
CA LEU A 227 13.70 -1.62 6.79
C LEU A 227 14.37 -0.42 6.09
N GLY A 228 14.06 0.81 6.50
CA GLY A 228 14.72 2.04 6.03
C GLY A 228 14.21 2.60 4.71
N ALA A 229 13.13 2.06 4.14
CA ALA A 229 12.57 2.60 2.90
C ALA A 229 11.80 3.91 3.15
N GLU A 230 11.81 4.82 2.19
CA GLU A 230 10.89 5.96 2.14
C GLU A 230 9.51 5.51 1.67
N VAL A 231 8.46 6.07 2.25
CA VAL A 231 7.08 5.72 1.91
C VAL A 231 6.32 6.94 1.41
N LEU A 232 5.64 6.79 0.26
CA LEU A 232 4.59 7.67 -0.22
C LEU A 232 3.26 6.94 -0.11
N GLY A 233 2.32 7.48 0.66
CA GLY A 233 0.95 6.98 0.72
C GLY A 233 0.03 7.86 -0.13
N ILE A 234 -0.80 7.24 -0.96
CA ILE A 234 -1.82 7.92 -1.76
C ILE A 234 -3.15 7.20 -1.57
N SER A 235 -4.10 7.87 -0.96
CA SER A 235 -5.47 7.39 -0.84
C SER A 235 -6.35 7.98 -1.93
N LEU A 236 -7.24 7.19 -2.51
CA LEU A 236 -8.34 7.69 -3.31
C LEU A 236 -9.59 7.69 -2.43
N VAL A 237 -10.23 8.83 -2.30
CA VAL A 237 -11.57 8.92 -1.69
C VAL A 237 -12.56 8.21 -2.62
N THR A 238 -13.06 7.05 -2.22
CA THR A 238 -13.98 6.25 -3.05
C THR A 238 -15.43 6.35 -2.60
N ASN A 239 -15.64 6.78 -1.38
CA ASN A 239 -16.97 6.97 -0.79
C ASN A 239 -16.87 7.96 0.38
N ALA A 240 -17.96 8.57 0.75
CA ALA A 240 -18.10 9.25 2.03
C ALA A 240 -18.08 8.20 3.16
N ALA A 241 -17.39 8.46 4.27
CA ALA A 241 -17.41 7.56 5.41
C ALA A 241 -18.82 7.44 6.01
N ALA A 242 -19.15 6.31 6.61
CA ALA A 242 -20.51 6.02 7.09
C ALA A 242 -21.06 7.12 8.02
N GLY A 243 -22.25 7.61 7.71
CA GLY A 243 -22.94 8.67 8.48
C GLY A 243 -22.40 10.08 8.23
N THR A 244 -21.51 10.31 7.25
CA THR A 244 -21.12 11.63 6.74
C THR A 244 -21.96 12.04 5.53
N SER A 245 -22.68 11.09 4.92
CA SER A 245 -23.69 11.29 3.88
C SER A 245 -24.92 10.39 4.13
N ASP A 246 -25.99 10.58 3.37
CA ASP A 246 -27.19 9.72 3.43
C ASP A 246 -27.03 8.43 2.60
N GLU A 247 -25.92 8.25 1.89
CA GLU A 247 -25.66 7.09 1.06
C GLU A 247 -25.10 5.92 1.89
N LEU A 248 -25.50 4.70 1.48
CA LEU A 248 -24.89 3.48 2.03
C LEU A 248 -23.56 3.22 1.34
N VAL A 249 -22.60 2.71 2.11
CA VAL A 249 -21.28 2.34 1.55
C VAL A 249 -21.37 0.96 0.92
N ASP A 250 -21.02 0.87 -0.37
CA ASP A 250 -20.95 -0.38 -1.13
C ASP A 250 -19.56 -0.53 -1.79
N HIS A 251 -19.12 -1.80 -1.88
CA HIS A 251 -17.85 -2.14 -2.51
C HIS A 251 -17.87 -1.92 -4.04
N GLU A 252 -19.01 -2.04 -4.71
CA GLU A 252 -19.14 -1.78 -6.14
C GLU A 252 -18.92 -0.29 -6.44
N ASP A 253 -19.42 0.61 -5.60
CA ASP A 253 -19.21 2.05 -5.72
C ASP A 253 -17.72 2.41 -5.57
N VAL A 254 -17.01 1.72 -4.66
CA VAL A 254 -15.56 1.85 -4.49
C VAL A 254 -14.80 1.53 -5.78
N LEU A 255 -15.17 0.45 -6.46
CA LEU A 255 -14.52 0.05 -7.73
C LEU A 255 -14.84 1.03 -8.86
N HIS A 256 -16.09 1.52 -8.93
CA HIS A 256 -16.51 2.48 -9.95
C HIS A 256 -15.77 3.82 -9.80
N ALA A 257 -15.72 4.38 -8.59
CA ALA A 257 -15.01 5.62 -8.31
C ALA A 257 -13.51 5.52 -8.65
N ALA A 258 -12.90 4.36 -8.38
CA ALA A 258 -11.50 4.11 -8.71
C ALA A 258 -11.26 4.03 -10.22
N ALA A 259 -12.17 3.42 -11.00
CA ALA A 259 -12.08 3.35 -12.45
C ALA A 259 -12.18 4.75 -13.10
N GLU A 260 -13.08 5.61 -12.62
CA GLU A 260 -13.21 6.99 -13.10
C GLU A 260 -11.97 7.85 -12.81
N ALA A 261 -11.34 7.67 -11.64
CA ALA A 261 -10.12 8.38 -11.26
C ALA A 261 -8.85 7.84 -11.96
N GLY A 262 -8.93 6.67 -12.60
CA GLY A 262 -7.81 5.93 -13.20
C GLY A 262 -6.83 6.78 -14.01
N PRO A 263 -7.26 7.59 -15.00
CA PRO A 263 -6.36 8.41 -15.80
C PRO A 263 -5.54 9.42 -14.97
N ARG A 264 -6.16 10.08 -13.97
CA ARG A 264 -5.48 11.01 -13.07
C ARG A 264 -4.46 10.31 -12.20
N ILE A 265 -4.82 9.12 -11.71
CA ILE A 265 -3.95 8.28 -10.88
C ILE A 265 -2.70 7.84 -11.66
N VAL A 266 -2.88 7.35 -12.90
CA VAL A 266 -1.75 6.94 -13.76
C VAL A 266 -0.81 8.11 -14.01
N ALA A 267 -1.36 9.29 -14.35
CA ALA A 267 -0.58 10.50 -14.59
C ALA A 267 0.22 10.91 -13.34
N LEU A 268 -0.40 10.86 -12.16
CA LEU A 268 0.24 11.17 -10.89
C LEU A 268 1.39 10.20 -10.59
N LEU A 269 1.13 8.89 -10.62
CA LEU A 269 2.15 7.87 -10.33
C LEU A 269 3.32 7.97 -11.31
N ARG A 270 3.02 8.11 -12.61
CA ARG A 270 4.04 8.24 -13.65
C ARG A 270 4.89 9.50 -13.44
N GLY A 271 4.26 10.65 -13.20
CA GLY A 271 4.95 11.91 -12.94
C GLY A 271 5.87 11.82 -11.71
N VAL A 272 5.42 11.18 -10.63
CA VAL A 272 6.26 10.93 -9.44
C VAL A 272 7.45 10.04 -9.79
N LEU A 273 7.24 8.95 -10.55
CA LEU A 273 8.33 8.06 -10.97
C LEU A 273 9.36 8.78 -11.84
N GLU A 274 8.95 9.72 -12.69
CA GLU A 274 9.84 10.51 -13.54
C GLU A 274 10.70 11.50 -12.73
N LEU A 275 10.18 12.01 -11.60
CA LEU A 275 10.86 12.96 -10.72
C LEU A 275 11.77 12.30 -9.66
N LEU A 276 11.57 11.01 -9.35
CA LEU A 276 12.42 10.25 -8.42
C LEU A 276 13.83 10.06 -8.98
#